data_ddb31ebd48d915d95280a85dd344e34f
#
_entry.id   ddb31ebd48d915d95280a85dd344e34f
#
_cell.length_a   1.000
_cell.length_b   1.000
_cell.length_c   1.000
_cell.angle_alpha   90.00
_cell.angle_beta   90.00
_cell.angle_gamma   90.00
#
_symmetry.space_group_name_H-M   'P 1'
#
loop_
_entity.id
_entity.type
_entity.pdbx_description
1 polymer ?
#
loop_
_entity_poly.entity_id
_entity_poly.type
_entity_poly.pdbx_seq_one_letter_code
_entity_poly.pdbx_strand_id
1 'polypeptide(L)'
;EKTIKYVMKHSKMIDFRELHDMFGVFPCVVEEVLIYKDEPYFYSMNAGGWWELTQGEKYLMMGYYEDDAIKRGFINGVYDWSKVE
;
A
#
# COMPACT_ATOMS: atom_id res chain seq x y z
N GLU A 1 -8.11 10.07 -7.00
CA GLU A 1 -7.98 10.69 -5.69
C GLU A 1 -8.83 10.00 -4.65
N LYS A 2 -10.10 9.80 -4.99
CA LYS A 2 -10.97 9.09 -4.06
C LYS A 2 -10.49 7.65 -3.84
N THR A 3 -9.95 7.03 -4.90
CA THR A 3 -9.44 5.67 -4.80
C THR A 3 -8.26 5.59 -3.85
N ILE A 4 -7.33 6.56 -3.93
CA ILE A 4 -6.17 6.57 -3.06
C ILE A 4 -6.59 6.75 -1.60
N LYS A 5 -7.53 7.67 -1.35
CA LYS A 5 -8.01 7.87 0.02
C LYS A 5 -8.70 6.64 0.57
N TYR A 6 -9.46 5.96 -0.27
CA TYR A 6 -10.12 4.73 0.14
C TYR A 6 -9.10 3.66 0.52
N VAL A 7 -8.09 3.49 -0.33
CA VAL A 7 -7.04 2.50 -0.09
C VAL A 7 -6.32 2.80 1.23
N MET A 8 -5.95 4.06 1.45
CA MET A 8 -5.24 4.43 2.66
C MET A 8 -6.07 4.16 3.91
N LYS A 9 -7.37 4.47 3.84
CA LYS A 9 -8.25 4.28 4.99
C LYS A 9 -8.44 2.81 5.34
N HIS A 10 -8.40 1.93 4.33
CA HIS A 10 -8.66 0.51 4.52
C HIS A 10 -7.40 -0.35 4.54
N SER A 11 -6.23 0.28 4.68
CA SER A 11 -4.97 -0.43 4.76
C SER A 11 -4.59 -0.68 6.21
N LYS A 12 -3.68 -1.64 6.40
CA LYS A 12 -3.17 -2.01 7.71
C LYS A 12 -1.66 -1.84 7.74
N MET A 13 -1.11 -1.58 8.92
CA MET A 13 0.33 -1.58 9.08
C MET A 13 0.89 -2.98 8.86
N ILE A 14 1.98 -3.06 8.11
CA ILE A 14 2.66 -4.33 7.85
C ILE A 14 4.15 -4.16 8.12
N ASP A 15 4.87 -5.28 8.28
CA ASP A 15 6.32 -5.26 8.39
C ASP A 15 6.94 -5.88 7.14
N PHE A 16 8.28 -5.92 7.08
CA PHE A 16 8.97 -6.44 5.91
C PHE A 16 8.67 -7.91 5.66
N ARG A 17 8.49 -8.68 6.71
CA ARG A 17 8.18 -10.08 6.55
C ARG A 17 6.82 -10.27 5.92
N GLU A 18 5.85 -9.51 6.39
CA GLU A 18 4.50 -9.57 5.85
C GLU A 18 4.50 -9.11 4.41
N LEU A 19 5.25 -8.06 4.08
CA LEU A 19 5.39 -7.61 2.71
C LEU A 19 5.93 -8.72 1.82
N HIS A 20 6.99 -9.38 2.27
CA HIS A 20 7.63 -10.45 1.50
C HIS A 20 6.67 -11.61 1.26
N ASP A 21 5.88 -11.97 2.28
CA ASP A 21 5.05 -13.17 2.22
C ASP A 21 3.69 -12.94 1.56
N MET A 22 3.15 -11.73 1.66
CA MET A 22 1.76 -11.48 1.30
C MET A 22 1.56 -10.55 0.11
N PHE A 23 2.59 -9.83 -0.29
CA PHE A 23 2.45 -8.84 -1.38
C PHE A 23 3.56 -9.01 -2.40
N GLY A 24 3.26 -8.59 -3.63
CA GLY A 24 4.28 -8.54 -4.67
C GLY A 24 4.93 -7.17 -4.72
N VAL A 25 6.21 -7.13 -5.12
CA VAL A 25 6.92 -5.89 -5.33
C VAL A 25 7.08 -5.68 -6.82
N PHE A 26 6.47 -4.63 -7.34
CA PHE A 26 6.49 -4.32 -8.77
C PHE A 26 7.23 -3.01 -9.01
N PRO A 27 7.80 -2.83 -10.19
CA PRO A 27 8.50 -1.57 -10.50
C PRO A 27 7.56 -0.39 -10.71
N CYS A 28 6.25 -0.62 -10.79
CA CYS A 28 5.28 0.45 -10.98
C CYS A 28 4.92 1.07 -9.64
N VAL A 29 5.27 2.34 -9.47
CA VAL A 29 5.12 3.04 -8.21
C VAL A 29 4.53 4.42 -8.48
N VAL A 30 3.58 4.83 -7.63
CA VAL A 30 3.06 6.20 -7.62
C VAL A 30 3.59 6.89 -6.38
N GLU A 31 4.26 8.03 -6.56
CA GLU A 31 4.85 8.78 -5.46
C GLU A 31 4.30 10.19 -5.45
N GLU A 32 3.82 10.64 -4.29
CA GLU A 32 3.28 11.99 -4.15
C GLU A 32 3.40 12.46 -2.72
N VAL A 33 3.11 13.76 -2.54
CA VAL A 33 3.07 14.36 -1.22
C VAL A 33 1.62 14.48 -0.79
N LEU A 34 1.36 14.04 0.44
CA LEU A 34 0.04 14.12 1.05
C LEU A 34 0.10 15.11 2.20
N ILE A 35 -0.86 16.02 2.24
CA ILE A 35 -0.96 16.97 3.36
C ILE A 35 -2.03 16.45 4.32
N TYR A 36 -1.62 16.23 5.55
CA TYR A 36 -2.52 15.75 6.60
C TYR A 36 -2.27 16.55 7.87
N LYS A 37 -3.32 17.19 8.36
CA LYS A 37 -3.25 18.07 9.53
C LYS A 37 -2.14 19.11 9.39
N ASP A 38 -2.10 19.71 8.18
CA ASP A 38 -1.15 20.76 7.82
C ASP A 38 0.30 20.32 7.78
N GLU A 39 0.56 19.01 7.71
CA GLU A 39 1.91 18.50 7.61
C GLU A 39 2.07 17.65 6.35
N PRO A 40 3.22 17.79 5.66
CA PRO A 40 3.44 17.02 4.45
C PRO A 40 3.99 15.63 4.77
N TYR A 41 3.47 14.65 4.07
CA TYR A 41 3.95 13.28 4.13
C TYR A 41 4.25 12.82 2.70
N PHE A 42 5.33 12.09 2.53
CA PHE A 42 5.59 11.43 1.26
C PHE A 42 4.99 10.06 1.28
N TYR A 43 4.28 9.70 0.22
CA TYR A 43 3.84 8.32 0.09
C TYR A 43 4.33 7.75 -1.22
N SER A 44 4.58 6.44 -1.22
CA SER A 44 4.98 5.67 -2.37
C SER A 44 4.09 4.44 -2.40
N MET A 45 3.25 4.34 -3.42
CA MET A 45 2.27 3.27 -3.52
C MET A 45 2.68 2.31 -4.62
N ASN A 46 2.90 1.05 -4.25
CA ASN A 46 3.35 0.03 -5.18
C ASN A 46 2.16 -0.69 -5.81
N ALA A 47 2.32 -1.07 -7.06
CA ALA A 47 1.25 -1.75 -7.80
C ALA A 47 0.90 -3.11 -7.21
N GLY A 48 1.68 -3.61 -6.26
CA GLY A 48 1.41 -4.86 -5.57
C GLY A 48 0.42 -4.76 -4.43
N GLY A 49 -0.12 -3.58 -4.16
CA GLY A 49 -1.16 -3.41 -3.16
C GLY A 49 -0.65 -2.96 -1.80
N TRP A 50 0.54 -2.38 -1.74
CA TRP A 50 1.10 -1.87 -0.50
C TRP A 50 1.71 -0.49 -0.73
N TRP A 51 1.93 0.23 0.36
CA TRP A 51 2.44 1.59 0.23
C TRP A 51 3.23 1.97 1.48
N GLU A 52 4.06 3.00 1.33
CA GLU A 52 4.91 3.52 2.38
C GLU A 52 4.58 4.97 2.61
N LEU A 53 4.73 5.39 3.86
CA LEU A 53 4.49 6.78 4.24
C LEU A 53 5.69 7.24 5.04
N THR A 54 6.29 8.38 4.64
CA THR A 54 7.45 8.92 5.32
C THR A 54 7.27 10.38 5.66
N GLN A 55 7.78 10.77 6.82
CA GLN A 55 7.86 12.16 7.22
C GLN A 55 9.08 12.29 8.12
N GLY A 56 10.14 12.93 7.58
CA GLY A 56 11.40 13.00 8.31
C GLY A 56 11.93 11.62 8.59
N GLU A 57 12.11 11.30 9.86
CA GLU A 57 12.60 9.98 10.27
C GLU A 57 11.46 8.99 10.52
N LYS A 58 10.23 9.45 10.42
CA LYS A 58 9.08 8.56 10.62
C LYS A 58 8.82 7.76 9.35
N TYR A 59 8.50 6.49 9.52
CA TYR A 59 8.30 5.58 8.40
C TYR A 59 7.24 4.57 8.76
N LEU A 60 6.25 4.42 7.90
CA LEU A 60 5.19 3.41 8.05
C LEU A 60 5.06 2.64 6.76
N MET A 61 4.87 1.34 6.87
CA MET A 61 4.58 0.48 5.74
C MET A 61 3.16 -0.05 5.91
N MET A 62 2.35 0.10 4.86
CA MET A 62 0.93 -0.25 4.90
C MET A 62 0.60 -1.22 3.77
N GLY A 63 -0.32 -2.12 4.04
CA GLY A 63 -0.78 -3.06 3.04
C GLY A 63 -2.28 -3.03 2.91
N TYR A 64 -2.77 -3.17 1.68
CA TYR A 64 -4.20 -3.18 1.38
C TYR A 64 -4.66 -4.62 1.32
N TYR A 65 -5.43 -5.04 2.31
CA TYR A 65 -5.83 -6.43 2.47
C TYR A 65 -7.20 -6.77 1.87
N GLU A 66 -7.91 -5.75 1.36
CA GLU A 66 -9.22 -6.00 0.75
C GLU A 66 -9.07 -6.77 -0.55
N ASP A 67 -10.09 -7.53 -0.91
CA ASP A 67 -10.00 -8.42 -2.08
C ASP A 67 -10.31 -7.73 -3.39
N ASP A 68 -10.52 -6.41 -3.37
CA ASP A 68 -10.83 -5.65 -4.57
C ASP A 68 -9.63 -4.83 -5.08
N ALA A 69 -8.41 -5.27 -4.77
CA ALA A 69 -7.21 -4.49 -5.11
C ALA A 69 -7.12 -4.17 -6.59
N ILE A 70 -7.46 -5.13 -7.45
CA ILE A 70 -7.39 -4.91 -8.90
C ILE A 70 -8.37 -3.82 -9.32
N LYS A 71 -9.55 -3.79 -8.73
CA LYS A 71 -10.51 -2.73 -9.02
C LYS A 71 -10.02 -1.37 -8.57
N ARG A 72 -9.13 -1.32 -7.58
CA ARG A 72 -8.58 -0.08 -7.06
C ARG A 72 -7.35 0.39 -7.83
N GLY A 73 -6.94 -0.34 -8.86
CA GLY A 73 -5.84 0.08 -9.70
C GLY A 73 -4.52 -0.64 -9.46
N PHE A 74 -4.49 -1.61 -8.56
CA PHE A 74 -3.28 -2.40 -8.35
C PHE A 74 -3.19 -3.51 -9.38
N ILE A 75 -1.95 -3.90 -9.70
CA ILE A 75 -1.73 -5.06 -10.58
C ILE A 75 -2.11 -6.33 -9.85
N ASN A 76 -1.83 -6.37 -8.54
CA ASN A 76 -2.12 -7.53 -7.72
C ASN A 76 -2.46 -7.03 -6.32
N GLY A 77 -2.98 -7.91 -5.49
CA GLY A 77 -3.27 -7.59 -4.09
C GLY A 77 -2.58 -8.56 -3.17
N VAL A 78 -3.12 -8.68 -1.97
CA VAL A 78 -2.59 -9.62 -0.98
C VAL A 78 -2.74 -11.04 -1.51
N TYR A 79 -1.71 -11.87 -1.30
CA TYR A 79 -1.77 -13.27 -1.74
C TYR A 79 -2.75 -14.04 -0.88
N ASP A 80 -3.50 -14.90 -1.53
CA ASP A 80 -4.43 -15.79 -0.85
C ASP A 80 -3.83 -17.20 -0.87
N TRP A 81 -3.12 -17.53 0.19
CA TRP A 81 -2.41 -18.81 0.27
C TRP A 81 -3.35 -20.01 0.28
N SER A 82 -4.64 -19.79 0.60
CA SER A 82 -5.59 -20.88 0.57
C SER A 82 -5.89 -21.35 -0.85
N LYS A 83 -5.56 -20.55 -1.85
CA LYS A 83 -5.77 -20.89 -3.25
C LYS A 83 -4.53 -21.46 -3.93
N VAL A 84 -3.44 -21.58 -3.20
CA VAL A 84 -2.19 -22.12 -3.74
C VAL A 84 -2.15 -23.61 -3.48
N GLU A 85 -1.91 -24.36 -4.54
CA GLU A 85 -1.86 -25.82 -4.44
C GLU A 85 -0.46 -26.35 -4.44
#